data_4e2aeb58b071ea35a295fd1c7d975ed8
#
_entry.id   4e2aeb58b071ea35a295fd1c7d975ed8
#
_cell.length_a   1.000
_cell.length_b   1.000
_cell.length_c   1.000
_cell.angle_alpha   90.00
_cell.angle_beta   90.00
_cell.angle_gamma   90.00
#
_symmetry.space_group_name_H-M   'P 1'
#
loop_
_entity.id
_entity.type
_entity.pdbx_description
1 polymer ?
#
loop_
_entity_poly.entity_id
_entity_poly.type
_entity_poly.pdbx_seq_one_letter_code
_entity_poly.pdbx_strand_id
1 'polypeptide(L)'
;MIAARLERPPHCQHVVVMRHGDRLDSIDRSWPSTAPRPWDPPLAEVGFARVLETARQLPAQLGFPIHRIIVSPFRRCVDTALGLIAGRPAPGEGPDIGRGDGGIDPSRVKVSIEYGMGELFNIIAFRHPPPSPENHGDWGFNIPEIEALIPPATLDHTVKPVFNELPQWGETEPKARDRYLHTIHSLADSYPSENLLLITHAEAVKVAVSTHLEDAARFEIKTGYCGYVQLRRQVDKSSDAFEAGEFQLLAIHGQTGVNCFPRTEM
;
A
#
# COMPACT_ATOMS: atom_id res chain seq x y z
N MET A 1 34.10 -28.14 22.50
CA MET A 1 32.67 -28.37 22.18
C MET A 1 32.18 -27.13 21.42
N ILE A 2 32.06 -27.23 20.11
CA ILE A 2 31.52 -26.18 19.27
C ILE A 2 29.99 -26.34 19.40
N ALA A 3 29.34 -25.38 20.06
CA ALA A 3 27.89 -25.33 20.12
C ALA A 3 27.37 -25.22 18.70
N ALA A 4 26.65 -26.22 18.20
CA ALA A 4 25.95 -26.16 16.96
C ALA A 4 24.95 -25.00 17.08
N ARG A 5 25.18 -23.94 16.31
CA ARG A 5 24.30 -22.79 16.20
C ARG A 5 23.02 -23.32 15.55
N LEU A 6 21.92 -23.31 16.27
CA LEU A 6 20.60 -23.63 15.74
C LEU A 6 20.28 -22.50 14.73
N GLU A 7 20.51 -22.77 13.46
CA GLU A 7 20.04 -21.91 12.36
C GLU A 7 18.53 -21.80 12.48
N ARG A 8 18.02 -20.57 12.63
CA ARG A 8 16.58 -20.34 12.60
C ARG A 8 16.09 -20.67 11.19
N PRO A 9 14.94 -21.35 11.06
CA PRO A 9 14.40 -21.63 9.73
C PRO A 9 14.19 -20.31 8.98
N PRO A 10 14.39 -20.30 7.64
CA PRO A 10 14.18 -19.13 6.84
C PRO A 10 12.76 -18.60 7.04
N HIS A 11 12.64 -17.29 7.19
CA HIS A 11 11.38 -16.59 7.40
C HIS A 11 10.83 -16.12 6.06
N CYS A 12 9.51 -16.26 5.85
CA CYS A 12 8.84 -15.66 4.70
C CYS A 12 8.35 -14.26 5.06
N GLN A 13 8.85 -13.25 4.36
CA GLN A 13 8.32 -11.89 4.43
C GLN A 13 7.26 -11.69 3.35
N HIS A 14 6.14 -11.06 3.73
CA HIS A 14 5.07 -10.69 2.81
C HIS A 14 4.95 -9.17 2.71
N VAL A 15 4.79 -8.67 1.48
CA VAL A 15 4.49 -7.27 1.18
C VAL A 15 3.21 -7.22 0.37
N VAL A 16 2.19 -6.57 0.92
CA VAL A 16 0.90 -6.34 0.25
C VAL A 16 0.90 -4.91 -0.28
N VAL A 17 0.69 -4.73 -1.59
CA VAL A 17 0.57 -3.41 -2.23
C VAL A 17 -0.88 -3.20 -2.61
N MET A 18 -1.55 -2.24 -1.98
CA MET A 18 -3.00 -2.03 -2.07
C MET A 18 -3.35 -0.64 -2.59
N ARG A 19 -4.29 -0.57 -3.52
CA ARG A 19 -4.92 0.68 -3.94
C ARG A 19 -5.90 1.17 -2.89
N HIS A 20 -5.98 2.48 -2.66
CA HIS A 20 -6.99 3.13 -1.83
C HIS A 20 -8.44 2.82 -2.26
N GLY A 21 -9.43 3.10 -1.40
CA GLY A 21 -10.86 2.98 -1.66
C GLY A 21 -11.43 4.02 -2.65
N ASP A 22 -12.74 3.97 -2.92
CA ASP A 22 -13.40 4.83 -3.91
C ASP A 22 -13.29 6.31 -3.54
N ARG A 23 -12.90 7.14 -4.52
CA ARG A 23 -12.66 8.57 -4.38
C ARG A 23 -13.97 9.35 -4.47
N LEU A 24 -14.09 10.40 -3.66
CA LEU A 24 -15.27 11.28 -3.67
C LEU A 24 -15.48 11.94 -5.03
N ASP A 25 -14.43 12.45 -5.68
CA ASP A 25 -14.51 13.09 -6.99
C ASP A 25 -14.88 12.13 -8.15
N SER A 26 -14.85 10.83 -7.91
CA SER A 26 -15.33 9.83 -8.87
C SER A 26 -16.86 9.66 -8.81
N ILE A 27 -17.47 10.00 -7.67
CA ILE A 27 -18.91 9.91 -7.42
C ILE A 27 -19.55 11.30 -7.60
N ASP A 28 -19.02 12.30 -6.91
CA ASP A 28 -19.46 13.70 -7.05
C ASP A 28 -18.49 14.47 -7.95
N ARG A 29 -18.91 14.67 -9.19
CA ARG A 29 -18.15 15.41 -10.22
C ARG A 29 -18.05 16.90 -9.95
N SER A 30 -18.89 17.44 -9.08
CA SER A 30 -18.89 18.86 -8.72
C SER A 30 -17.93 19.17 -7.58
N TRP A 31 -17.56 18.18 -6.76
CA TRP A 31 -16.70 18.34 -5.60
C TRP A 31 -15.39 19.10 -5.89
N PRO A 32 -14.64 18.85 -7.00
CA PRO A 32 -13.37 19.53 -7.24
C PRO A 32 -13.51 21.05 -7.40
N SER A 33 -14.70 21.56 -7.81
CA SER A 33 -14.91 23.00 -8.01
C SER A 33 -15.00 23.80 -6.70
N THR A 34 -15.25 23.12 -5.58
CA THR A 34 -15.39 23.73 -4.25
C THR A 34 -14.31 23.29 -3.26
N ALA A 35 -13.53 22.29 -3.63
CA ALA A 35 -12.50 21.71 -2.77
C ALA A 35 -11.26 22.60 -2.68
N PRO A 36 -10.69 22.78 -1.49
CA PRO A 36 -9.43 23.53 -1.31
C PRO A 36 -8.24 22.81 -1.95
N ARG A 37 -8.29 21.47 -2.04
CA ARG A 37 -7.28 20.61 -2.68
C ARG A 37 -7.97 19.63 -3.62
N PRO A 38 -8.38 20.05 -4.84
CA PRO A 38 -9.13 19.20 -5.78
C PRO A 38 -8.33 17.96 -6.26
N TRP A 39 -6.99 17.97 -6.11
CA TRP A 39 -6.13 16.84 -6.44
C TRP A 39 -6.05 15.78 -5.32
N ASP A 40 -6.53 16.08 -4.11
CA ASP A 40 -6.50 15.20 -2.95
C ASP A 40 -7.91 14.86 -2.41
N PRO A 41 -8.77 14.23 -3.23
CA PRO A 41 -10.10 13.85 -2.79
C PRO A 41 -10.03 12.81 -1.67
N PRO A 42 -10.91 12.93 -0.64
CA PRO A 42 -11.10 11.90 0.37
C PRO A 42 -11.83 10.70 -0.22
N LEU A 43 -12.06 9.67 0.59
CA LEU A 43 -12.95 8.57 0.23
C LEU A 43 -14.41 9.07 0.12
N ALA A 44 -15.14 8.48 -0.83
CA ALA A 44 -16.59 8.55 -0.85
C ALA A 44 -17.19 7.62 0.22
N GLU A 45 -18.49 7.79 0.53
CA GLU A 45 -19.20 6.90 1.45
C GLU A 45 -19.13 5.42 1.01
N VAL A 46 -19.33 5.15 -0.28
CA VAL A 46 -19.15 3.81 -0.86
C VAL A 46 -17.72 3.30 -0.73
N GLY A 47 -16.74 4.21 -0.72
CA GLY A 47 -15.33 3.88 -0.49
C GLY A 47 -15.08 3.42 0.93
N PHE A 48 -15.65 4.10 1.93
CA PHE A 48 -15.59 3.64 3.32
C PHE A 48 -16.26 2.28 3.49
N ALA A 49 -17.44 2.07 2.92
CA ALA A 49 -18.13 0.79 2.97
C ALA A 49 -17.26 -0.35 2.37
N ARG A 50 -16.63 -0.10 1.20
CA ARG A 50 -15.72 -1.06 0.58
C ARG A 50 -14.50 -1.35 1.45
N VAL A 51 -13.90 -0.35 2.05
CA VAL A 51 -12.74 -0.52 2.95
C VAL A 51 -13.11 -1.38 4.14
N LEU A 52 -14.27 -1.15 4.77
CA LEU A 52 -14.75 -1.95 5.90
C LEU A 52 -15.00 -3.42 5.50
N GLU A 53 -15.55 -3.65 4.32
CA GLU A 53 -15.74 -5.00 3.80
C GLU A 53 -14.40 -5.68 3.51
N THR A 54 -13.46 -4.96 2.89
CA THR A 54 -12.09 -5.44 2.68
C THR A 54 -11.43 -5.81 4.01
N ALA A 55 -11.58 -5.00 5.05
CA ALA A 55 -11.02 -5.27 6.37
C ALA A 55 -11.52 -6.58 6.99
N ARG A 56 -12.79 -6.93 6.76
CA ARG A 56 -13.37 -8.18 7.24
C ARG A 56 -12.84 -9.41 6.48
N GLN A 57 -12.60 -9.27 5.18
CA GLN A 57 -12.17 -10.36 4.31
C GLN A 57 -10.65 -10.58 4.34
N LEU A 58 -9.88 -9.52 4.56
CA LEU A 58 -8.42 -9.51 4.44
C LEU A 58 -7.73 -10.58 5.30
N PRO A 59 -8.11 -10.82 6.57
CA PRO A 59 -7.47 -11.84 7.40
C PRO A 59 -7.51 -13.24 6.79
N ALA A 60 -8.68 -13.64 6.27
CA ALA A 60 -8.86 -14.95 5.64
C ALA A 60 -8.13 -15.06 4.29
N GLN A 61 -8.04 -13.95 3.55
CA GLN A 61 -7.39 -13.90 2.25
C GLN A 61 -5.86 -13.91 2.36
N LEU A 62 -5.30 -13.24 3.37
CA LEU A 62 -3.85 -13.16 3.57
C LEU A 62 -3.30 -14.40 4.26
N GLY A 63 -3.92 -14.86 5.33
CA GLY A 63 -3.45 -15.99 6.13
C GLY A 63 -2.21 -15.70 6.97
N PHE A 64 -1.78 -14.43 7.07
CA PHE A 64 -0.64 -13.95 7.88
C PHE A 64 -0.95 -12.57 8.49
N PRO A 65 -0.31 -12.22 9.62
CA PRO A 65 -0.50 -10.93 10.25
C PRO A 65 0.19 -9.81 9.47
N ILE A 66 -0.41 -8.63 9.45
CA ILE A 66 0.22 -7.37 9.02
C ILE A 66 0.79 -6.68 10.26
N HIS A 67 2.10 -6.43 10.25
CA HIS A 67 2.80 -5.79 11.36
C HIS A 67 2.89 -4.28 11.18
N ARG A 68 2.96 -3.82 9.92
CA ARG A 68 3.16 -2.43 9.58
C ARG A 68 2.31 -2.03 8.37
N ILE A 69 1.68 -0.86 8.48
CA ILE A 69 1.00 -0.19 7.37
C ILE A 69 1.82 1.05 7.02
N ILE A 70 2.23 1.13 5.77
CA ILE A 70 2.93 2.30 5.23
C ILE A 70 2.00 2.94 4.21
N VAL A 71 1.73 4.24 4.40
CA VAL A 71 0.65 4.90 3.68
C VAL A 71 1.13 6.12 2.92
N SER A 72 0.68 6.25 1.68
CA SER A 72 0.81 7.48 0.89
C SER A 72 0.17 8.67 1.63
N PRO A 73 0.74 9.89 1.59
CA PRO A 73 0.23 11.05 2.32
C PRO A 73 -1.14 11.55 1.81
N PHE A 74 -1.64 11.02 0.69
CA PHE A 74 -2.95 11.40 0.16
C PHE A 74 -4.10 10.98 1.08
N ARG A 75 -5.05 11.90 1.30
CA ARG A 75 -6.18 11.73 2.21
C ARG A 75 -6.91 10.40 2.02
N ARG A 76 -7.22 10.02 0.78
CA ARG A 76 -7.86 8.74 0.45
C ARG A 76 -7.08 7.51 0.88
N CYS A 77 -5.75 7.58 0.89
CA CYS A 77 -4.90 6.48 1.34
C CYS A 77 -4.93 6.38 2.87
N VAL A 78 -4.87 7.52 3.57
CA VAL A 78 -4.98 7.60 5.02
C VAL A 78 -6.35 7.11 5.49
N ASP A 79 -7.43 7.60 4.86
CA ASP A 79 -8.80 7.13 5.14
C ASP A 79 -8.94 5.61 4.94
N THR A 80 -8.29 5.05 3.90
CA THR A 80 -8.25 3.60 3.66
C THR A 80 -7.54 2.87 4.80
N ALA A 81 -6.36 3.35 5.24
CA ALA A 81 -5.64 2.76 6.36
C ALA A 81 -6.48 2.74 7.64
N LEU A 82 -7.09 3.88 7.98
CA LEU A 82 -7.92 4.02 9.16
C LEU A 82 -9.15 3.09 9.12
N GLY A 83 -9.79 3.00 7.95
CA GLY A 83 -10.93 2.10 7.76
C GLY A 83 -10.56 0.62 7.88
N LEU A 84 -9.38 0.21 7.37
CA LEU A 84 -8.87 -1.16 7.52
C LEU A 84 -8.56 -1.51 8.99
N ILE A 85 -8.02 -0.57 9.75
CA ILE A 85 -7.74 -0.74 11.18
C ILE A 85 -9.04 -0.84 11.97
N ALA A 86 -10.03 0.03 11.68
CA ALA A 86 -11.32 0.09 12.39
C ALA A 86 -12.28 -1.04 12.03
N GLY A 87 -12.19 -1.57 10.81
CA GLY A 87 -13.18 -2.53 10.26
C GLY A 87 -13.02 -3.97 10.74
N ARG A 88 -12.05 -4.26 11.61
CA ARG A 88 -11.89 -5.61 12.18
C ARG A 88 -13.09 -5.96 13.09
N PRO A 89 -13.69 -7.16 12.95
CA PRO A 89 -14.69 -7.64 13.91
C PRO A 89 -14.08 -7.69 15.32
N ALA A 90 -14.88 -7.34 16.33
CA ALA A 90 -14.46 -7.50 17.71
C ALA A 90 -14.14 -8.98 18.01
N PRO A 91 -13.20 -9.27 18.95
CA PRO A 91 -12.90 -10.65 19.33
C PRO A 91 -14.19 -11.37 19.78
N GLY A 92 -14.58 -12.43 19.05
CA GLY A 92 -15.80 -13.19 19.32
C GLY A 92 -16.99 -12.85 18.43
N GLU A 93 -16.94 -11.83 17.58
CA GLU A 93 -17.95 -11.50 16.58
C GLU A 93 -17.48 -11.99 15.20
N GLY A 94 -17.94 -13.14 14.77
CA GLY A 94 -17.69 -13.71 13.44
C GLY A 94 -17.67 -15.23 13.48
N PRO A 95 -17.84 -15.91 12.34
CA PRO A 95 -17.64 -17.35 12.30
C PRO A 95 -16.21 -17.65 12.76
N ASP A 96 -16.09 -18.63 13.64
CA ASP A 96 -14.80 -19.16 14.15
C ASP A 96 -14.04 -19.85 12.99
N ILE A 97 -13.62 -19.07 12.01
CA ILE A 97 -12.72 -19.50 10.94
C ILE A 97 -11.36 -19.55 11.60
N GLY A 98 -11.05 -20.72 12.15
CA GLY A 98 -9.87 -21.12 12.89
C GLY A 98 -8.92 -19.98 13.19
N ARG A 99 -8.58 -19.76 14.45
CA ARG A 99 -7.67 -18.72 14.96
C ARG A 99 -6.35 -18.63 14.16
N GLY A 100 -6.45 -18.23 12.88
CA GLY A 100 -5.31 -17.79 12.12
C GLY A 100 -4.94 -16.40 12.60
N ASP A 101 -3.70 -16.18 12.99
CA ASP A 101 -3.15 -14.86 13.35
C ASP A 101 -3.10 -13.89 12.17
N GLY A 102 -3.95 -14.07 11.15
CA GLY A 102 -3.97 -13.26 9.93
C GLY A 102 -4.62 -11.89 10.11
N GLY A 103 -4.20 -10.93 9.29
CA GLY A 103 -4.80 -9.59 9.18
C GLY A 103 -4.14 -8.52 10.06
N ILE A 104 -4.89 -7.44 10.32
CA ILE A 104 -4.43 -6.25 11.04
C ILE A 104 -4.88 -6.32 12.50
N ASP A 105 -3.95 -6.27 13.45
CA ASP A 105 -4.24 -6.12 14.87
C ASP A 105 -4.07 -4.64 15.26
N PRO A 106 -5.17 -3.91 15.58
CA PRO A 106 -5.12 -2.48 15.90
C PRO A 106 -4.25 -2.16 17.12
N SER A 107 -4.06 -3.11 18.04
CA SER A 107 -3.24 -2.93 19.24
C SER A 107 -1.74 -3.08 18.99
N ARG A 108 -1.35 -3.66 17.85
CA ARG A 108 0.04 -4.02 17.54
C ARG A 108 0.55 -3.39 16.24
N VAL A 109 -0.35 -3.10 15.29
CA VAL A 109 0.04 -2.53 13.99
C VAL A 109 0.69 -1.16 14.16
N LYS A 110 1.73 -0.92 13.38
CA LYS A 110 2.41 0.38 13.28
C LYS A 110 2.08 1.03 11.95
N VAL A 111 1.81 2.34 11.97
CA VAL A 111 1.46 3.14 10.79
C VAL A 111 2.49 4.23 10.59
N SER A 112 2.95 4.42 9.35
CA SER A 112 3.86 5.52 8.98
C SER A 112 3.52 6.06 7.59
N ILE A 113 3.88 7.34 7.36
CA ILE A 113 3.69 8.02 6.07
C ILE A 113 4.93 7.81 5.21
N GLU A 114 4.72 7.57 3.89
CA GLU A 114 5.78 7.38 2.91
C GLU A 114 5.47 8.13 1.61
N TYR A 115 6.27 9.12 1.29
CA TYR A 115 6.11 9.93 0.08
C TYR A 115 6.37 9.15 -1.21
N GLY A 116 7.28 8.17 -1.15
CA GLY A 116 7.57 7.28 -2.27
C GLY A 116 6.38 6.44 -2.74
N MET A 117 5.35 6.29 -1.87
CA MET A 117 4.07 5.66 -2.21
C MET A 117 3.03 6.64 -2.77
N GLY A 118 3.40 7.92 -3.02
CA GLY A 118 2.52 8.93 -3.63
C GLY A 118 2.05 8.55 -5.03
N GLU A 119 1.00 9.24 -5.52
CA GLU A 119 0.43 9.04 -6.86
C GLU A 119 1.48 9.30 -7.96
N LEU A 120 1.22 8.87 -9.19
CA LEU A 120 1.96 9.32 -10.37
C LEU A 120 1.68 10.81 -10.61
N PHE A 121 2.72 11.67 -10.50
CA PHE A 121 2.58 13.12 -10.50
C PHE A 121 2.58 13.72 -11.90
N ASN A 122 1.53 13.45 -12.69
CA ASN A 122 1.34 14.01 -14.01
C ASN A 122 -0.14 14.14 -14.39
N ILE A 123 -0.39 14.66 -15.60
CA ILE A 123 -1.73 14.92 -16.12
C ILE A 123 -2.58 13.65 -16.33
N ILE A 124 -1.94 12.47 -16.41
CA ILE A 124 -2.64 11.19 -16.58
C ILE A 124 -3.37 10.81 -15.28
N ALA A 125 -2.70 10.97 -14.13
CA ALA A 125 -3.26 10.63 -12.84
C ALA A 125 -4.13 11.74 -12.21
N PHE A 126 -3.79 13.00 -12.48
CA PHE A 126 -4.48 14.15 -11.91
C PHE A 126 -5.31 14.88 -12.96
N ARG A 127 -6.64 14.92 -12.77
CA ARG A 127 -7.53 15.73 -13.61
C ARG A 127 -7.36 17.23 -13.36
N HIS A 128 -6.97 17.59 -12.16
CA HIS A 128 -6.76 18.95 -11.68
C HIS A 128 -5.36 19.03 -11.07
N PRO A 129 -4.38 19.57 -11.81
CA PRO A 129 -3.06 19.80 -11.25
C PRO A 129 -3.13 20.82 -10.11
N PRO A 130 -2.23 20.76 -9.16
CA PRO A 130 -2.14 21.78 -8.13
C PRO A 130 -1.82 23.14 -8.73
N PRO A 131 -2.29 24.25 -8.09
CA PRO A 131 -2.23 25.58 -8.65
C PRO A 131 -0.82 26.16 -8.81
N SER A 132 0.19 25.54 -8.23
CA SER A 132 1.60 25.97 -8.31
C SER A 132 2.52 24.78 -8.50
N PRO A 133 2.66 24.29 -9.77
CA PRO A 133 3.63 23.21 -10.06
C PRO A 133 5.08 23.60 -9.74
N GLU A 134 5.35 24.90 -9.55
CA GLU A 134 6.66 25.48 -9.31
C GLU A 134 7.11 25.36 -7.84
N ASN A 135 6.17 25.18 -6.91
CA ASN A 135 6.48 24.91 -5.50
C ASN A 135 6.72 23.42 -5.31
N HIS A 136 7.88 22.99 -5.74
CA HIS A 136 8.34 21.61 -5.68
C HIS A 136 8.30 21.05 -4.25
N GLY A 137 7.67 19.91 -4.05
CA GLY A 137 7.79 19.05 -2.88
C GLY A 137 6.70 19.16 -1.82
N ASP A 138 6.01 20.28 -1.69
CA ASP A 138 5.04 20.49 -0.61
C ASP A 138 3.60 20.09 -0.99
N TRP A 139 3.12 20.38 -2.18
CA TRP A 139 1.76 20.07 -2.66
C TRP A 139 0.64 20.42 -1.67
N GLY A 140 0.92 21.27 -0.66
CA GLY A 140 0.00 21.59 0.42
C GLY A 140 -0.29 20.43 1.38
N PHE A 141 0.55 19.41 1.42
CA PHE A 141 0.46 18.37 2.42
C PHE A 141 1.12 18.83 3.73
N ASN A 142 0.32 18.88 4.78
CA ASN A 142 0.80 19.11 6.15
C ASN A 142 0.88 17.75 6.86
N ILE A 143 2.08 17.18 6.94
CA ILE A 143 2.27 15.87 7.55
C ILE A 143 1.80 15.81 9.00
N PRO A 144 2.08 16.78 9.88
CA PRO A 144 1.50 16.81 11.22
C PRO A 144 -0.04 16.73 11.25
N GLU A 145 -0.73 17.39 10.33
CA GLU A 145 -2.20 17.29 10.22
C GLU A 145 -2.66 15.90 9.76
N ILE A 146 -1.92 15.29 8.85
CA ILE A 146 -2.19 13.93 8.36
C ILE A 146 -1.95 12.92 9.48
N GLU A 147 -0.84 13.03 10.20
CA GLU A 147 -0.51 12.17 11.32
C GLU A 147 -1.52 12.30 12.47
N ALA A 148 -2.07 13.50 12.70
CA ALA A 148 -3.11 13.72 13.69
C ALA A 148 -4.42 12.95 13.43
N LEU A 149 -4.63 12.45 12.19
CA LEU A 149 -5.76 11.57 11.85
C LEU A 149 -5.53 10.13 12.29
N ILE A 150 -4.26 9.73 12.46
CA ILE A 150 -3.88 8.36 12.80
C ILE A 150 -3.91 8.21 14.33
N PRO A 151 -4.52 7.14 14.89
CA PRO A 151 -4.52 6.93 16.33
C PRO A 151 -3.10 6.96 16.89
N PRO A 152 -2.80 7.77 17.93
CA PRO A 152 -1.43 7.96 18.43
C PRO A 152 -0.74 6.65 18.86
N ALA A 153 -1.49 5.66 19.32
CA ALA A 153 -0.95 4.36 19.72
C ALA A 153 -0.42 3.53 18.54
N THR A 154 -0.91 3.80 17.31
CA THR A 154 -0.50 3.09 16.09
C THR A 154 0.54 3.86 15.28
N LEU A 155 0.61 5.18 15.40
CA LEU A 155 1.54 6.01 14.67
C LEU A 155 3.00 5.73 15.09
N ASP A 156 3.88 5.52 14.13
CA ASP A 156 5.30 5.28 14.36
C ASP A 156 6.15 6.44 13.83
N HIS A 157 6.51 7.35 14.72
CA HIS A 157 7.38 8.50 14.41
C HIS A 157 8.86 8.13 14.26
N THR A 158 9.25 6.89 14.55
CA THR A 158 10.66 6.47 14.49
C THR A 158 11.09 6.08 13.08
N VAL A 159 10.14 5.91 12.18
CA VAL A 159 10.37 5.53 10.78
C VAL A 159 10.92 6.73 10.02
N LYS A 160 12.07 6.53 9.38
CA LYS A 160 12.56 7.48 8.38
C LYS A 160 11.93 7.10 7.03
N PRO A 161 11.23 8.01 6.37
CA PRO A 161 10.69 7.73 5.03
C PRO A 161 11.83 7.47 4.04
N VAL A 162 11.56 6.64 3.03
CA VAL A 162 12.50 6.38 1.93
C VAL A 162 12.67 7.63 1.07
N PHE A 163 11.56 8.34 0.84
CA PHE A 163 11.52 9.64 0.19
C PHE A 163 11.04 10.71 1.18
N ASN A 164 11.75 11.85 1.24
CA ASN A 164 11.43 12.96 2.14
C ASN A 164 10.47 13.98 1.53
N GLU A 165 10.15 13.82 0.25
CA GLU A 165 9.28 14.73 -0.52
C GLU A 165 8.54 13.97 -1.62
N LEU A 166 7.45 14.54 -2.08
CA LEU A 166 6.69 14.02 -3.21
C LEU A 166 7.43 14.28 -4.53
N PRO A 167 7.15 13.47 -5.58
CA PRO A 167 7.71 13.69 -6.90
C PRO A 167 7.34 15.07 -7.46
N GLN A 168 8.18 15.58 -8.36
CA GLN A 168 7.88 16.80 -9.10
C GLN A 168 6.78 16.57 -10.13
N TRP A 169 6.02 17.62 -10.43
CA TRP A 169 5.03 17.60 -11.49
C TRP A 169 5.66 17.26 -12.84
N GLY A 170 4.98 16.45 -13.63
CA GLY A 170 5.50 15.94 -14.89
C GLY A 170 6.32 14.67 -14.74
N GLU A 171 6.18 13.96 -13.60
CA GLU A 171 6.78 12.65 -13.43
C GLU A 171 6.40 11.71 -14.58
N THR A 172 7.38 11.06 -15.18
CA THR A 172 7.15 10.07 -16.22
C THR A 172 6.83 8.70 -15.63
N GLU A 173 6.10 7.84 -16.36
CA GLU A 173 5.82 6.48 -15.92
C GLU A 173 7.09 5.67 -15.56
N PRO A 174 8.20 5.74 -16.33
CA PRO A 174 9.44 5.07 -15.93
C PRO A 174 10.00 5.57 -14.59
N LYS A 175 10.01 6.88 -14.35
CA LYS A 175 10.48 7.45 -13.08
C LYS A 175 9.59 7.01 -11.90
N ALA A 176 8.27 7.03 -12.10
CA ALA A 176 7.33 6.55 -11.10
C ALA A 176 7.54 5.05 -10.81
N ARG A 177 7.77 4.25 -11.86
CA ARG A 177 8.10 2.82 -11.72
C ARG A 177 9.33 2.62 -10.84
N ASP A 178 10.43 3.32 -11.14
CA ASP A 178 11.68 3.22 -10.39
C ASP A 178 11.47 3.65 -8.93
N ARG A 179 10.73 4.73 -8.69
CA ARG A 179 10.37 5.20 -7.36
C ARG A 179 9.58 4.16 -6.57
N TYR A 180 8.54 3.58 -7.15
CA TYR A 180 7.72 2.57 -6.47
C TYR A 180 8.54 1.32 -6.14
N LEU A 181 9.33 0.82 -7.07
CA LEU A 181 10.17 -0.36 -6.84
C LEU A 181 11.22 -0.10 -5.76
N HIS A 182 11.92 1.04 -5.86
CA HIS A 182 12.88 1.42 -4.85
C HIS A 182 12.23 1.52 -3.46
N THR A 183 11.05 2.14 -3.36
CA THR A 183 10.32 2.27 -2.09
C THR A 183 9.91 0.90 -1.55
N ILE A 184 9.33 0.02 -2.37
CA ILE A 184 8.89 -1.32 -1.96
C ILE A 184 10.07 -2.13 -1.42
N HIS A 185 11.19 -2.17 -2.16
CA HIS A 185 12.38 -2.91 -1.74
C HIS A 185 13.01 -2.32 -0.48
N SER A 186 13.22 -1.00 -0.42
CA SER A 186 13.82 -0.34 0.73
C SER A 186 13.02 -0.52 2.02
N LEU A 187 11.69 -0.44 1.94
CA LEU A 187 10.80 -0.69 3.08
C LEU A 187 10.87 -2.16 3.52
N ALA A 188 10.85 -3.09 2.58
CA ALA A 188 10.96 -4.51 2.90
C ALA A 188 12.31 -4.84 3.55
N ASP A 189 13.40 -4.23 3.08
CA ASP A 189 14.75 -4.42 3.64
C ASP A 189 14.89 -3.76 5.02
N SER A 190 14.21 -2.63 5.25
CA SER A 190 14.19 -1.98 6.56
C SER A 190 13.45 -2.78 7.63
N TYR A 191 12.49 -3.61 7.21
CA TYR A 191 11.65 -4.41 8.12
C TYR A 191 11.63 -5.90 7.75
N PRO A 192 12.78 -6.57 7.66
CA PRO A 192 12.87 -7.92 7.08
C PRO A 192 12.14 -9.01 7.86
N SER A 193 11.72 -8.73 9.11
CA SER A 193 10.95 -9.65 9.98
C SER A 193 9.46 -9.35 10.02
N GLU A 194 9.02 -8.29 9.34
CA GLU A 194 7.65 -7.80 9.41
C GLU A 194 6.94 -8.01 8.07
N ASN A 195 5.66 -8.34 8.11
CA ASN A 195 4.80 -8.29 6.94
C ASN A 195 4.23 -6.89 6.80
N LEU A 196 4.30 -6.33 5.59
CA LEU A 196 3.98 -4.95 5.28
C LEU A 196 2.68 -4.85 4.47
N LEU A 197 1.88 -3.82 4.75
CA LEU A 197 0.79 -3.37 3.89
C LEU A 197 1.09 -1.95 3.42
N LEU A 198 1.29 -1.78 2.12
CA LEU A 198 1.58 -0.51 1.47
C LEU A 198 0.28 0.02 0.84
N ILE A 199 -0.30 1.09 1.39
CA ILE A 199 -1.54 1.69 0.88
C ILE A 199 -1.18 2.86 -0.03
N THR A 200 -1.53 2.73 -1.30
CA THR A 200 -1.06 3.57 -2.37
C THR A 200 -2.11 3.72 -3.49
N HIS A 201 -1.69 3.86 -4.72
CA HIS A 201 -2.48 4.17 -5.91
C HIS A 201 -2.44 3.04 -6.93
N ALA A 202 -3.31 3.12 -7.94
CA ALA A 202 -3.42 2.07 -8.96
C ALA A 202 -2.11 1.79 -9.68
N GLU A 203 -1.32 2.85 -9.95
CA GLU A 203 -0.08 2.73 -10.70
C GLU A 203 0.99 1.93 -9.93
N ALA A 204 1.13 2.15 -8.62
CA ALA A 204 2.06 1.37 -7.79
C ALA A 204 1.69 -0.13 -7.76
N VAL A 205 0.39 -0.46 -7.71
CA VAL A 205 -0.08 -1.85 -7.80
C VAL A 205 0.24 -2.46 -9.16
N LYS A 206 0.01 -1.72 -10.25
CA LYS A 206 0.38 -2.17 -11.60
C LYS A 206 1.89 -2.42 -11.73
N VAL A 207 2.70 -1.53 -11.17
CA VAL A 207 4.16 -1.68 -11.15
C VAL A 207 4.56 -2.94 -10.40
N ALA A 208 4.00 -3.17 -9.21
CA ALA A 208 4.27 -4.37 -8.42
C ALA A 208 3.90 -5.65 -9.19
N VAL A 209 2.76 -5.67 -9.89
CA VAL A 209 2.38 -6.80 -10.76
C VAL A 209 3.32 -6.94 -11.94
N SER A 210 3.48 -5.88 -12.74
CA SER A 210 4.20 -5.96 -14.01
C SER A 210 5.70 -6.27 -13.87
N THR A 211 6.25 -6.07 -12.67
CA THR A 211 7.66 -6.40 -12.38
C THR A 211 7.86 -7.88 -12.10
N HIS A 212 6.85 -8.53 -11.52
CA HIS A 212 6.97 -9.91 -11.04
C HIS A 212 6.08 -10.89 -11.82
N LEU A 213 5.29 -10.41 -12.77
CA LEU A 213 4.48 -11.23 -13.68
C LEU A 213 5.29 -11.58 -14.92
N GLU A 214 5.41 -12.87 -15.20
CA GLU A 214 5.99 -13.35 -16.45
C GLU A 214 5.19 -12.82 -17.65
N ASP A 215 5.87 -12.37 -18.71
CA ASP A 215 5.25 -11.80 -19.90
C ASP A 215 4.26 -10.64 -19.64
N ALA A 216 4.49 -9.84 -18.58
CA ALA A 216 3.59 -8.75 -18.18
C ALA A 216 3.19 -7.79 -19.32
N ALA A 217 4.08 -7.61 -20.33
CA ALA A 217 3.81 -6.76 -21.48
C ALA A 217 2.61 -7.25 -22.34
N ARG A 218 2.24 -8.53 -22.24
CA ARG A 218 1.10 -9.13 -22.95
C ARG A 218 -0.25 -8.84 -22.28
N PHE A 219 -0.24 -8.22 -21.11
CA PHE A 219 -1.45 -7.99 -20.33
C PHE A 219 -1.72 -6.50 -20.10
N GLU A 220 -3.00 -6.14 -20.11
CA GLU A 220 -3.51 -4.91 -19.52
C GLU A 220 -3.87 -5.19 -18.05
N ILE A 221 -3.20 -4.51 -17.11
CA ILE A 221 -3.42 -4.70 -15.68
C ILE A 221 -4.41 -3.64 -15.21
N LYS A 222 -5.56 -4.07 -14.69
CA LYS A 222 -6.59 -3.20 -14.09
C LYS A 222 -6.69 -3.46 -12.60
N THR A 223 -6.58 -2.39 -11.83
CA THR A 223 -6.67 -2.44 -10.36
C THR A 223 -7.94 -1.73 -9.91
N GLY A 224 -8.88 -2.46 -9.33
CA GLY A 224 -10.07 -1.92 -8.66
C GLY A 224 -9.70 -1.14 -7.40
N TYR A 225 -10.66 -0.39 -6.83
CA TYR A 225 -10.51 0.21 -5.51
C TYR A 225 -10.38 -0.90 -4.44
N CYS A 226 -9.53 -0.67 -3.44
CA CYS A 226 -9.07 -1.67 -2.48
C CYS A 226 -8.42 -2.91 -3.11
N GLY A 227 -8.17 -2.91 -4.44
CA GLY A 227 -7.46 -3.98 -5.11
C GLY A 227 -5.99 -4.04 -4.66
N TYR A 228 -5.48 -5.25 -4.46
CA TYR A 228 -4.13 -5.46 -3.93
C TYR A 228 -3.44 -6.66 -4.57
N VAL A 229 -2.13 -6.68 -4.43
CA VAL A 229 -1.28 -7.83 -4.77
C VAL A 229 -0.43 -8.21 -3.57
N GLN A 230 -0.03 -9.48 -3.54
CA GLN A 230 0.85 -10.02 -2.52
C GLN A 230 2.19 -10.38 -3.15
N LEU A 231 3.25 -9.84 -2.61
CA LEU A 231 4.63 -10.21 -2.89
C LEU A 231 5.16 -11.01 -1.71
N ARG A 232 5.95 -12.04 -1.98
CA ARG A 232 6.59 -12.87 -0.95
C ARG A 232 8.05 -13.07 -1.28
N ARG A 233 8.92 -13.03 -0.29
CA ARG A 233 10.31 -13.43 -0.41
C ARG A 233 10.79 -14.22 0.79
N GLN A 234 11.80 -15.04 0.61
CA GLN A 234 12.53 -15.68 1.70
C GLN A 234 13.50 -14.67 2.31
N VAL A 235 13.62 -14.71 3.63
CA VAL A 235 14.60 -13.90 4.38
C VAL A 235 15.34 -14.82 5.31
N ASP A 236 16.65 -14.90 5.12
CA ASP A 236 17.55 -15.59 6.03
C ASP A 236 18.23 -14.57 6.95
N LYS A 237 18.19 -14.84 8.24
CA LYS A 237 18.86 -14.04 9.26
C LYS A 237 20.05 -14.80 9.82
N SER A 238 21.18 -14.67 9.18
CA SER A 238 22.45 -14.96 9.82
C SER A 238 22.76 -13.87 10.86
N SER A 239 23.58 -14.15 11.85
CA SER A 239 23.76 -13.38 13.09
C SER A 239 24.10 -11.90 12.93
N ASP A 240 24.64 -11.47 11.80
CA ASP A 240 25.18 -10.11 11.60
C ASP A 240 24.66 -9.42 10.31
N ALA A 241 23.95 -10.15 9.44
CA ALA A 241 23.35 -9.63 8.23
C ALA A 241 22.06 -10.40 7.92
N PHE A 242 21.14 -9.82 7.12
CA PHE A 242 20.06 -10.58 6.51
C PHE A 242 20.32 -10.71 5.00
N GLU A 243 19.97 -11.87 4.46
CA GLU A 243 19.93 -12.12 3.03
C GLU A 243 18.47 -12.27 2.62
N ALA A 244 18.05 -11.50 1.63
CA ALA A 244 16.71 -11.56 1.08
C ALA A 244 16.73 -12.11 -0.34
N GLY A 245 15.90 -13.09 -0.59
CA GLY A 245 15.64 -13.58 -1.94
C GLY A 245 14.79 -12.63 -2.77
N GLU A 246 14.62 -12.96 -4.05
CA GLU A 246 13.75 -12.22 -4.95
C GLU A 246 12.28 -12.32 -4.55
N PHE A 247 11.51 -11.26 -4.84
CA PHE A 247 10.07 -11.27 -4.64
C PHE A 247 9.39 -12.18 -5.67
N GLN A 248 8.47 -12.97 -5.17
CA GLN A 248 7.53 -13.77 -5.94
C GLN A 248 6.14 -13.15 -5.83
N LEU A 249 5.48 -12.96 -6.96
CA LEU A 249 4.08 -12.56 -7.00
C LEU A 249 3.19 -13.75 -6.63
N LEU A 250 2.42 -13.62 -5.56
CA LEU A 250 1.38 -14.58 -5.20
C LEU A 250 0.08 -14.16 -5.87
N ALA A 251 -0.80 -15.08 -6.16
CA ALA A 251 -2.09 -14.98 -6.86
C ALA A 251 -2.63 -13.58 -7.23
N ILE A 252 -3.06 -13.43 -8.50
CA ILE A 252 -3.61 -12.17 -9.05
C ILE A 252 -5.08 -12.36 -9.50
N HIS A 253 -5.77 -13.45 -9.21
CA HIS A 253 -7.04 -13.72 -9.89
C HIS A 253 -8.26 -13.32 -9.06
N GLY A 254 -8.95 -12.26 -9.54
CA GLY A 254 -10.36 -11.92 -9.24
C GLY A 254 -10.70 -11.58 -7.79
N GLN A 255 -10.21 -12.35 -6.83
CA GLN A 255 -10.50 -12.16 -5.41
C GLN A 255 -9.78 -10.95 -4.80
N THR A 256 -8.67 -10.51 -5.40
CA THR A 256 -7.87 -9.37 -4.91
C THR A 256 -8.26 -8.04 -5.55
N GLY A 257 -9.25 -8.02 -6.47
CA GLY A 257 -9.62 -6.81 -7.19
C GLY A 257 -8.61 -6.36 -8.26
N VAL A 258 -7.59 -7.18 -8.55
CA VAL A 258 -6.63 -6.98 -9.65
C VAL A 258 -6.91 -7.98 -10.76
N ASN A 259 -6.99 -7.49 -11.99
CA ASN A 259 -7.29 -8.31 -13.17
C ASN A 259 -6.26 -8.06 -14.26
N CYS A 260 -5.80 -9.13 -14.89
CA CYS A 260 -4.90 -9.10 -16.04
C CYS A 260 -5.67 -9.57 -17.28
N PHE A 261 -5.86 -8.67 -18.23
CA PHE A 261 -6.54 -8.96 -19.49
C PHE A 261 -5.49 -9.10 -20.61
N PRO A 262 -5.52 -10.17 -21.43
CA PRO A 262 -4.64 -10.25 -22.60
C PRO A 262 -4.82 -9.03 -23.50
N ARG A 263 -3.73 -8.43 -23.93
CA ARG A 263 -3.79 -7.39 -24.97
C ARG A 263 -4.12 -8.07 -26.29
N THR A 264 -5.16 -7.62 -26.95
CA THR A 264 -5.45 -8.01 -28.34
C THR A 264 -4.31 -7.51 -29.19
N GLU A 265 -3.65 -8.41 -29.94
CA GLU A 265 -2.71 -8.03 -30.97
C GLU A 265 -3.46 -7.12 -31.98
N MET A 266 -2.98 -5.89 -32.14
CA MET A 266 -3.45 -4.99 -33.19
C MET A 266 -2.72 -5.29 -34.50
#